data_fe3b0790c0deb5c75829e78dccb25ec4
#
_entry.id   fe3b0790c0deb5c75829e78dccb25ec4
#
_cell.length_a   1.000
_cell.length_b   1.000
_cell.length_c   1.000
_cell.angle_alpha   90.00
_cell.angle_beta   90.00
_cell.angle_gamma   90.00
#
_symmetry.space_group_name_H-M   'P 1'
#
loop_
_entity.id
_entity.type
_entity.pdbx_description
1 polymer ?
#
loop_
_entity_poly.entity_id
_entity_poly.type
_entity_poly.pdbx_seq_one_letter_code
_entity_poly.pdbx_strand_id
1 'polypeptide(L)'
;KNQLGRASLGVSNNIAEGFERGTTKELINFLYIARGSAGECRSMLRICESVDQLSNLKFEISNLITQATGISKQLHGWIDSLKDSNIAGVKYYDKRQKKRAERDKEFEEFDQQMAEFKREFEKKLKTGSINKSLGVPSSEIS
;
A
#
# COMPACT_ATOMS: atom_id res chain seq x y z
N LYS A 1 -0.04 12.06 -37.45
CA LYS A 1 -0.25 11.09 -36.35
C LYS A 1 -0.90 11.80 -35.17
N ASN A 2 -1.96 11.23 -34.61
CA ASN A 2 -2.76 11.84 -33.56
C ASN A 2 -1.99 11.88 -32.22
N GLN A 3 -1.17 12.90 -31.99
CA GLN A 3 -0.39 13.10 -30.76
C GLN A 3 -1.32 13.41 -29.57
N LEU A 4 -2.32 14.26 -29.76
CA LEU A 4 -3.28 14.62 -28.71
C LEU A 4 -4.05 13.39 -28.21
N GLY A 5 -4.52 12.53 -29.13
CA GLY A 5 -5.20 11.29 -28.75
C GLY A 5 -4.28 10.32 -27.99
N ARG A 6 -3.01 10.24 -28.36
CA ARG A 6 -2.02 9.40 -27.64
C ARG A 6 -1.75 9.92 -26.23
N ALA A 7 -1.59 11.21 -26.08
CA ALA A 7 -1.40 11.85 -24.78
C ALA A 7 -2.64 11.68 -23.88
N SER A 8 -3.86 11.85 -24.43
CA SER A 8 -5.09 11.68 -23.67
C SER A 8 -5.27 10.23 -23.16
N LEU A 9 -5.02 9.23 -24.03
CA LEU A 9 -5.02 7.83 -23.64
C LEU A 9 -3.91 7.51 -22.63
N GLY A 10 -2.77 8.21 -22.72
CA GLY A 10 -1.65 8.07 -21.79
C GLY A 10 -2.04 8.38 -20.34
N VAL A 11 -2.99 9.28 -20.10
CA VAL A 11 -3.47 9.57 -18.73
C VAL A 11 -4.11 8.34 -18.11
N SER A 12 -5.12 7.76 -18.76
CA SER A 12 -5.87 6.61 -18.24
C SER A 12 -5.01 5.34 -18.17
N ASN A 13 -4.20 5.11 -19.21
CA ASN A 13 -3.36 3.92 -19.28
C ASN A 13 -2.31 3.89 -18.16
N ASN A 14 -1.66 5.02 -17.86
CA ASN A 14 -0.68 5.09 -16.79
C ASN A 14 -1.35 4.94 -15.40
N ILE A 15 -2.55 5.47 -15.20
CA ILE A 15 -3.31 5.22 -13.97
C ILE A 15 -3.58 3.72 -13.81
N ALA A 16 -4.12 3.07 -14.84
CA ALA A 16 -4.42 1.65 -14.81
C ALA A 16 -3.17 0.80 -14.55
N GLU A 17 -2.08 1.07 -15.28
CA GLU A 17 -0.81 0.38 -15.07
C GLU A 17 -0.29 0.54 -13.65
N GLY A 18 -0.36 1.75 -13.08
CA GLY A 18 0.08 2.01 -11.71
C GLY A 18 -0.68 1.17 -10.68
N PHE A 19 -1.97 0.96 -10.88
CA PHE A 19 -2.78 0.08 -10.02
C PHE A 19 -2.34 -1.38 -10.11
N GLU A 20 -2.11 -1.89 -11.31
CA GLU A 20 -1.73 -3.29 -11.53
C GLU A 20 -0.33 -3.63 -10.96
N ARG A 21 0.52 -2.63 -10.72
CA ARG A 21 1.84 -2.83 -10.08
C ARG A 21 1.75 -3.25 -8.61
N GLY A 22 0.63 -3.00 -7.94
CA GLY A 22 0.31 -3.45 -6.61
C GLY A 22 1.10 -2.82 -5.46
N THR A 23 1.90 -1.77 -5.70
CA THR A 23 2.59 -1.00 -4.66
C THR A 23 2.25 0.48 -4.76
N THR A 24 2.06 1.16 -3.63
CA THR A 24 1.79 2.59 -3.60
C THR A 24 2.92 3.41 -4.23
N LYS A 25 4.16 2.98 -4.05
CA LYS A 25 5.33 3.64 -4.65
C LYS A 25 5.30 3.61 -6.18
N GLU A 26 4.97 2.47 -6.77
CA GLU A 26 4.83 2.34 -8.22
C GLU A 26 3.62 3.12 -8.73
N LEU A 27 2.47 3.04 -8.03
CA LEU A 27 1.29 3.84 -8.36
C LEU A 27 1.63 5.33 -8.42
N ILE A 28 2.32 5.88 -7.41
CA ILE A 28 2.75 7.28 -7.40
C ILE A 28 3.60 7.61 -8.63
N ASN A 29 4.55 6.75 -9.01
CA ASN A 29 5.37 6.96 -10.20
C ASN A 29 4.52 7.04 -11.48
N PHE A 30 3.58 6.12 -11.66
CA PHE A 30 2.69 6.12 -12.81
C PHE A 30 1.70 7.30 -12.81
N LEU A 31 1.25 7.76 -11.64
CA LEU A 31 0.45 8.98 -11.52
C LEU A 31 1.22 10.23 -11.95
N TYR A 32 2.54 10.30 -11.69
CA TYR A 32 3.38 11.37 -12.23
C TYR A 32 3.46 11.32 -13.76
N ILE A 33 3.58 10.13 -14.37
CA ILE A 33 3.59 9.96 -15.83
C ILE A 33 2.22 10.36 -16.41
N ALA A 34 1.12 9.92 -15.78
CA ALA A 34 -0.23 10.31 -16.15
C ALA A 34 -0.43 11.86 -16.12
N ARG A 35 0.10 12.51 -15.08
CA ARG A 35 0.09 13.96 -14.94
C ARG A 35 0.91 14.65 -16.04
N GLY A 36 2.03 14.07 -16.43
CA GLY A 36 2.83 14.50 -17.57
C GLY A 36 2.02 14.44 -18.87
N SER A 37 1.31 13.34 -19.12
CA SER A 37 0.42 13.16 -20.28
C SER A 37 -0.71 14.21 -20.31
N ALA A 38 -1.31 14.53 -19.17
CA ALA A 38 -2.30 15.61 -19.07
C ALA A 38 -1.67 17.00 -19.38
N GLY A 39 -0.41 17.20 -18.98
CA GLY A 39 0.38 18.38 -19.32
C GLY A 39 0.64 18.50 -20.83
N GLU A 40 0.98 17.40 -21.49
CA GLU A 40 1.14 17.34 -22.95
C GLU A 40 -0.16 17.67 -23.68
N CYS A 41 -1.30 17.11 -23.25
CA CYS A 41 -2.61 17.46 -23.80
C CYS A 41 -2.86 18.97 -23.71
N ARG A 42 -2.65 19.56 -22.53
CA ARG A 42 -2.83 20.99 -22.31
C ARG A 42 -1.92 21.82 -23.20
N SER A 43 -0.65 21.44 -23.37
CA SER A 43 0.31 22.12 -24.22
C SER A 43 -0.14 22.12 -25.69
N MET A 44 -0.54 20.95 -26.21
CA MET A 44 -1.02 20.83 -27.57
C MET A 44 -2.32 21.63 -27.81
N LEU A 45 -3.26 21.62 -26.86
CA LEU A 45 -4.50 22.41 -26.94
C LEU A 45 -4.21 23.91 -26.93
N ARG A 46 -3.21 24.39 -26.17
CA ARG A 46 -2.76 25.79 -26.20
C ARG A 46 -2.22 26.18 -27.57
N ILE A 47 -1.47 25.29 -28.23
CA ILE A 47 -1.03 25.51 -29.61
C ILE A 47 -2.23 25.62 -30.56
N CYS A 48 -3.21 24.69 -30.45
CA CYS A 48 -4.42 24.73 -31.25
C CYS A 48 -5.23 26.03 -31.04
N GLU A 49 -5.28 26.56 -29.80
CA GLU A 49 -5.97 27.82 -29.47
C GLU A 49 -5.40 29.04 -30.22
N SER A 50 -4.08 28.99 -30.55
CA SER A 50 -3.41 30.06 -31.30
C SER A 50 -3.51 29.93 -32.81
N VAL A 51 -4.12 28.88 -33.34
CA VAL A 51 -4.26 28.64 -34.79
C VAL A 51 -5.54 29.29 -35.31
N ASP A 52 -5.40 30.25 -36.25
CA ASP A 52 -6.54 31.02 -36.79
C ASP A 52 -7.60 30.14 -37.47
N GLN A 53 -7.18 29.07 -38.14
CA GLN A 53 -8.07 28.12 -38.82
C GLN A 53 -8.99 27.35 -37.83
N LEU A 54 -8.68 27.38 -36.54
CA LEU A 54 -9.47 26.75 -35.46
C LEU A 54 -10.25 27.74 -34.64
N SER A 55 -10.39 28.99 -35.13
CA SER A 55 -11.09 30.07 -34.43
C SER A 55 -12.55 29.78 -34.08
N ASN A 56 -13.23 28.97 -34.89
CA ASN A 56 -14.58 28.47 -34.61
C ASN A 56 -14.68 27.45 -33.49
N LEU A 57 -13.53 26.86 -33.06
CA LEU A 57 -13.44 25.87 -31.99
C LEU A 57 -12.77 26.42 -30.71
N LYS A 58 -12.55 27.73 -30.63
CA LYS A 58 -11.87 28.36 -29.48
C LYS A 58 -12.53 28.05 -28.14
N PHE A 59 -13.84 28.05 -28.08
CA PHE A 59 -14.60 27.77 -26.88
C PHE A 59 -14.38 26.31 -26.41
N GLU A 60 -14.49 25.36 -27.33
CA GLU A 60 -14.28 23.94 -27.06
C GLU A 60 -12.85 23.66 -26.65
N ILE A 61 -11.87 24.26 -27.31
CA ILE A 61 -10.44 24.13 -27.00
C ILE A 61 -10.16 24.69 -25.60
N SER A 62 -10.69 25.86 -25.25
CA SER A 62 -10.53 26.47 -23.93
C SER A 62 -11.15 25.60 -22.81
N ASN A 63 -12.31 25.01 -23.07
CA ASN A 63 -12.94 24.07 -22.15
C ASN A 63 -12.07 22.82 -21.94
N LEU A 64 -11.54 22.23 -23.02
CA LEU A 64 -10.63 21.09 -22.91
C LEU A 64 -9.33 21.41 -22.15
N ILE A 65 -8.77 22.61 -22.30
CA ILE A 65 -7.63 23.12 -21.55
C ILE A 65 -7.97 23.16 -20.06
N THR A 66 -9.16 23.66 -19.72
CA THR A 66 -9.65 23.72 -18.33
C THR A 66 -9.79 22.32 -17.74
N GLN A 67 -10.37 21.37 -18.48
CA GLN A 67 -10.49 19.98 -18.06
C GLN A 67 -9.12 19.32 -17.85
N ALA A 68 -8.18 19.46 -18.79
CA ALA A 68 -6.83 18.92 -18.68
C ALA A 68 -6.07 19.52 -17.47
N THR A 69 -6.33 20.79 -17.17
CA THR A 69 -5.79 21.46 -15.97
C THR A 69 -6.40 20.87 -14.69
N GLY A 70 -7.71 20.63 -14.69
CA GLY A 70 -8.43 20.01 -13.59
C GLY A 70 -7.91 18.60 -13.28
N ILE A 71 -7.75 17.75 -14.32
CA ILE A 71 -7.18 16.41 -14.21
C ILE A 71 -5.76 16.47 -13.61
N SER A 72 -4.91 17.38 -14.08
CA SER A 72 -3.55 17.54 -13.55
C SER A 72 -3.53 17.92 -12.07
N LYS A 73 -4.47 18.78 -11.62
CA LYS A 73 -4.64 19.14 -10.20
C LYS A 73 -5.14 17.96 -9.36
N GLN A 74 -6.13 17.20 -9.86
CA GLN A 74 -6.65 16.01 -9.18
C GLN A 74 -5.57 14.94 -8.99
N LEU A 75 -4.78 14.67 -10.05
CA LEU A 75 -3.66 13.73 -9.97
C LEU A 75 -2.61 14.19 -8.95
N HIS A 76 -2.33 15.50 -8.88
CA HIS A 76 -1.41 16.05 -7.88
C HIS A 76 -1.93 15.82 -6.45
N GLY A 77 -3.17 16.20 -6.17
CA GLY A 77 -3.77 15.98 -4.86
C GLY A 77 -3.81 14.50 -4.46
N TRP A 78 -4.07 13.60 -5.42
CA TRP A 78 -4.04 12.17 -5.17
C TRP A 78 -2.62 11.67 -4.84
N ILE A 79 -1.60 12.11 -5.59
CA ILE A 79 -0.19 11.79 -5.31
C ILE A 79 0.18 12.22 -3.89
N ASP A 80 -0.19 13.43 -3.48
CA ASP A 80 0.14 13.95 -2.15
C ASP A 80 -0.58 13.15 -1.06
N SER A 81 -1.87 12.85 -1.24
CA SER A 81 -2.61 11.98 -0.33
C SER A 81 -1.99 10.58 -0.18
N LEU A 82 -1.48 9.99 -1.28
CA LEU A 82 -0.79 8.70 -1.22
C LEU A 82 0.57 8.77 -0.52
N LYS A 83 1.32 9.87 -0.68
CA LYS A 83 2.59 10.09 0.03
C LYS A 83 2.40 10.20 1.53
N ASP A 84 1.33 10.86 1.96
CA ASP A 84 1.01 11.06 3.38
C ASP A 84 0.36 9.81 3.99
N SER A 85 -0.01 8.82 3.16
CA SER A 85 -0.63 7.57 3.62
C SER A 85 0.40 6.53 4.06
N ASN A 86 0.03 5.71 5.06
CA ASN A 86 0.80 4.52 5.45
C ASN A 86 0.46 3.27 4.59
N ILE A 87 -0.21 3.45 3.45
CA ILE A 87 -0.65 2.36 2.58
C ILE A 87 0.53 1.91 1.71
N ALA A 88 1.05 0.73 1.96
CA ALA A 88 2.17 0.17 1.19
C ALA A 88 1.74 -0.44 -0.17
N GLY A 89 0.44 -0.70 -0.35
CA GLY A 89 -0.13 -1.34 -1.53
C GLY A 89 -0.45 -2.82 -1.33
N VAL A 90 -1.28 -3.38 -2.23
CA VAL A 90 -1.83 -4.74 -2.14
C VAL A 90 -0.74 -5.80 -2.07
N LYS A 91 0.35 -5.64 -2.82
CA LYS A 91 1.50 -6.56 -2.84
C LYS A 91 2.14 -6.77 -1.46
N TYR A 92 2.05 -5.79 -0.56
CA TYR A 92 2.59 -5.88 0.80
C TYR A 92 1.55 -6.33 1.83
N TYR A 93 0.27 -6.23 1.50
CA TYR A 93 -0.83 -6.66 2.36
C TYR A 93 -0.76 -8.16 2.62
N ASP A 94 -0.63 -8.96 1.58
CA ASP A 94 -0.52 -10.42 1.68
C ASP A 94 0.70 -10.86 2.47
N LYS A 95 1.86 -10.20 2.27
CA LYS A 95 3.08 -10.49 3.04
C LYS A 95 2.93 -10.16 4.52
N ARG A 96 2.27 -9.05 4.86
CA ARG A 96 2.00 -8.68 6.26
C ARG A 96 1.02 -9.64 6.93
N GLN A 97 -0.04 -10.03 6.24
CA GLN A 97 -1.00 -11.01 6.75
C GLN A 97 -0.32 -12.37 6.98
N LYS A 98 0.46 -12.86 6.02
CA LYS A 98 1.20 -14.11 6.16
C LYS A 98 2.15 -14.08 7.35
N LYS A 99 2.96 -13.02 7.49
CA LYS A 99 3.88 -12.86 8.63
C LYS A 99 3.15 -12.74 9.97
N ARG A 100 1.96 -12.10 9.98
CA ARG A 100 1.12 -12.01 11.18
C ARG A 100 0.58 -13.38 11.57
N ALA A 101 0.04 -14.14 10.62
CA ALA A 101 -0.47 -15.49 10.86
C ALA A 101 0.63 -16.46 11.33
N GLU A 102 1.84 -16.38 10.77
CA GLU A 102 3.00 -17.14 11.22
C GLU A 102 3.35 -16.82 12.69
N ARG A 103 3.40 -15.54 13.03
CA ARG A 103 3.69 -15.11 14.42
C ARG A 103 2.59 -15.51 15.41
N ASP A 104 1.33 -15.39 15.01
CA ASP A 104 0.19 -15.76 15.85
C ASP A 104 0.21 -17.28 16.12
N LYS A 105 0.60 -18.08 15.12
CA LYS A 105 0.80 -19.54 15.27
C LYS A 105 1.96 -19.88 16.20
N GLU A 106 3.12 -19.20 16.08
CA GLU A 106 4.26 -19.37 16.98
C GLU A 106 3.88 -19.04 18.43
N PHE A 107 3.05 -18.02 18.61
CA PHE A 107 2.57 -17.62 19.95
C PHE A 107 1.63 -18.67 20.55
N GLU A 108 0.71 -19.22 19.76
CA GLU A 108 -0.18 -20.31 20.19
C GLU A 108 0.62 -21.59 20.57
N GLU A 109 1.62 -21.96 19.78
CA GLU A 109 2.51 -23.08 20.06
C GLU A 109 3.30 -22.87 21.38
N PHE A 110 3.80 -21.66 21.59
CA PHE A 110 4.48 -21.29 22.85
C PHE A 110 3.54 -21.36 24.05
N ASP A 111 2.32 -20.84 23.94
CA ASP A 111 1.34 -20.90 25.04
C ASP A 111 0.95 -22.35 25.38
N GLN A 112 0.81 -23.21 24.38
CA GLN A 112 0.57 -24.65 24.60
C GLN A 112 1.73 -25.31 25.35
N GLN A 113 2.99 -25.07 24.94
CA GLN A 113 4.17 -25.60 25.59
C GLN A 113 4.27 -25.09 27.03
N MET A 114 3.97 -23.82 27.29
CA MET A 114 3.94 -23.26 28.63
C MET A 114 2.86 -23.88 29.54
N ALA A 115 1.70 -24.16 28.95
CA ALA A 115 0.61 -24.82 29.67
C ALA A 115 0.97 -26.28 30.05
N GLU A 116 1.61 -27.02 29.13
CA GLU A 116 2.11 -28.36 29.40
C GLU A 116 3.20 -28.35 30.48
N PHE A 117 4.16 -27.44 30.37
CA PHE A 117 5.22 -27.27 31.38
C PHE A 117 4.63 -26.98 32.77
N LYS A 118 3.65 -26.07 32.86
CA LYS A 118 2.96 -25.79 34.13
C LYS A 118 2.29 -27.04 34.72
N ARG A 119 1.58 -27.81 33.88
CA ARG A 119 0.92 -29.05 34.30
C ARG A 119 1.94 -30.10 34.80
N GLU A 120 3.06 -30.28 34.12
CA GLU A 120 4.12 -31.18 34.54
C GLU A 120 4.79 -30.72 35.85
N PHE A 121 5.05 -29.42 35.96
CA PHE A 121 5.62 -28.83 37.15
C PHE A 121 4.70 -29.00 38.36
N GLU A 122 3.42 -28.78 38.24
CA GLU A 122 2.41 -29.02 39.30
C GLU A 122 2.33 -30.49 39.69
N LYS A 123 2.42 -31.43 38.71
CA LYS A 123 2.49 -32.87 39.01
C LYS A 123 3.75 -33.24 39.82
N LYS A 124 4.89 -32.68 39.44
CA LYS A 124 6.17 -32.93 40.16
C LYS A 124 6.14 -32.34 41.58
N LEU A 125 5.50 -31.20 41.78
CA LEU A 125 5.25 -30.61 43.10
C LEU A 125 4.41 -31.54 43.98
N LYS A 126 3.28 -32.03 43.46
CA LYS A 126 2.35 -32.92 44.18
C LYS A 126 2.95 -34.27 44.51
N THR A 127 3.84 -34.78 43.68
CA THR A 127 4.53 -36.09 43.89
C THR A 127 5.79 -35.98 44.77
N GLY A 128 6.14 -34.79 45.25
CA GLY A 128 7.35 -34.57 46.08
C GLY A 128 8.69 -34.81 45.35
N SER A 129 8.63 -35.00 44.02
CA SER A 129 9.81 -35.35 43.20
C SER A 129 10.82 -34.20 43.10
N ILE A 130 10.39 -32.95 43.31
CA ILE A 130 11.26 -31.76 43.22
C ILE A 130 12.14 -31.64 44.49
N ASN A 131 11.64 -32.03 45.66
CA ASN A 131 12.41 -31.97 46.90
C ASN A 131 13.62 -32.91 46.90
N LYS A 132 13.58 -34.01 46.13
CA LYS A 132 14.70 -34.93 45.97
C LYS A 132 15.85 -34.39 45.11
N SER A 133 15.55 -33.52 44.14
CA SER A 133 16.56 -32.95 43.24
C SER A 133 17.25 -31.70 43.77
N LEU A 134 16.62 -31.01 44.76
CA LEU A 134 17.16 -29.80 45.37
C LEU A 134 17.90 -30.05 46.70
N GLY A 135 18.01 -31.32 47.14
CA GLY A 135 18.79 -31.68 48.33
C GLY A 135 18.27 -31.08 49.65
N VAL A 136 16.99 -30.68 49.73
CA VAL A 136 16.40 -30.13 50.95
C VAL A 136 15.95 -31.28 51.85
N PRO A 137 16.44 -31.38 53.09
CA PRO A 137 16.05 -32.47 54.01
C PRO A 137 14.59 -32.26 54.45
N SER A 138 13.87 -33.39 54.55
CA SER A 138 12.42 -33.47 54.80
C SER A 138 12.00 -33.09 56.24
N SER A 139 12.82 -32.40 57.02
CA SER A 139 12.61 -32.17 58.46
C SER A 139 12.24 -30.74 58.86
N GLU A 140 11.98 -29.81 57.92
CA GLU A 140 11.65 -28.42 58.31
C GLU A 140 10.29 -27.91 57.79
N ILE A 141 9.27 -28.75 57.72
CA ILE A 141 7.90 -28.28 57.51
C ILE A 141 7.00 -28.92 58.60
N SER A 142 7.00 -28.29 59.76
CA SER A 142 5.93 -28.43 60.77
C SER A 142 5.29 -27.07 60.98
#